data_f65204b4390aaaf83e07e976d08e2fd2
#
_entry.id   f65204b4390aaaf83e07e976d08e2fd2
#
_cell.length_a   1.000
_cell.length_b   1.000
_cell.length_c   1.000
_cell.angle_alpha   90.00
_cell.angle_beta   90.00
_cell.angle_gamma   90.00
#
_symmetry.space_group_name_H-M   'P 1'
#
loop_
_entity.id
_entity.type
_entity.pdbx_description
1 polymer ?
#
loop_
_entity_poly.entity_id
_entity_poly.type
_entity_poly.pdbx_seq_one_letter_code
_entity_poly.pdbx_strand_id
1 'polypeptide(L)'
;MSQQPQPGVTLPPTELSTLAELEGLLQEHDYLSAGEAIPVLGKDRFDSYEGKIACYAQNNTVVALSMRYCRLTILPESLGRLRNLQHVDVTGNQLTTLPEALRNLLHLKKLAVDDNQLTSLPTWLGDLLHLEDLHVDRNRLVALPESIGQLANLTTLNAYGNTLISIPVGLSQLTRLKEVSVGHNQLTDLPEAFWQLRHLQSLNIAENRFASVPEGIGDLTQLHTLDLGHNELTTLPEALGKLTHLTFFLYLHNNRLTALPETLFEHMRNLRYLNISDNHLTSLPETMGNLTHLAELRLYNNQVTALPESLGKLTHLKELHAMNNELVALPETLGNLKSLKELHVRNNSLASLPTSLGKLAHLTHLDLRNNGLTALPESLGGLSSLTHLDLRANKLMALPACIGDLPHLEKLDLRWNKLSSVPAWFRRLEERGCTVYI
;
A
#
# COMPACT_ATOMS: atom_id res chain seq x y z
N MET A 1 1.07 -22.14 29.82
CA MET A 1 1.59 -23.47 29.46
C MET A 1 3.10 -23.34 29.44
N SER A 2 3.80 -24.00 30.36
CA SER A 2 5.27 -24.01 30.46
C SER A 2 5.87 -24.52 29.14
N GLN A 3 6.56 -23.66 28.42
CA GLN A 3 7.24 -24.01 27.17
C GLN A 3 8.49 -24.82 27.53
N GLN A 4 8.46 -26.14 27.33
CA GLN A 4 9.67 -26.97 27.49
C GLN A 4 10.69 -26.61 26.38
N PRO A 5 11.98 -26.44 26.71
CA PRO A 5 13.03 -26.28 25.72
C PRO A 5 13.07 -27.49 24.78
N GLN A 6 13.55 -27.29 23.56
CA GLN A 6 13.75 -28.40 22.61
C GLN A 6 14.61 -29.47 23.25
N PRO A 7 14.15 -30.73 23.38
CA PRO A 7 14.95 -31.78 23.95
C PRO A 7 16.20 -32.03 23.11
N GLY A 8 17.39 -31.93 23.71
CA GLY A 8 18.65 -32.30 23.08
C GLY A 8 19.55 -31.18 22.56
N VAL A 9 19.19 -29.89 22.73
CA VAL A 9 20.08 -28.76 22.37
C VAL A 9 21.03 -28.46 23.55
N THR A 10 22.33 -28.56 23.31
CA THR A 10 23.37 -28.17 24.28
C THR A 10 24.19 -27.03 23.71
N LEU A 11 23.89 -25.79 24.13
CA LEU A 11 24.60 -24.60 23.66
C LEU A 11 26.01 -24.49 24.27
N PRO A 12 26.97 -23.88 23.53
CA PRO A 12 28.29 -23.56 24.05
C PRO A 12 28.24 -22.65 25.27
N PRO A 13 29.19 -22.76 26.23
CA PRO A 13 29.23 -21.90 27.43
C PRO A 13 29.23 -20.39 27.11
N THR A 14 29.88 -19.98 26.02
CA THR A 14 29.93 -18.59 25.57
C THR A 14 28.56 -18.08 25.11
N GLU A 15 27.77 -18.91 24.45
CA GLU A 15 26.39 -18.54 24.00
C GLU A 15 25.43 -18.53 25.19
N LEU A 16 25.53 -19.51 26.10
CA LEU A 16 24.80 -19.54 27.37
C LEU A 16 25.06 -18.27 28.20
N SER A 17 26.35 -17.86 28.34
CA SER A 17 26.67 -16.61 29.03
C SER A 17 26.07 -15.37 28.39
N THR A 18 26.01 -15.32 27.04
CA THR A 18 25.39 -14.21 26.33
C THR A 18 23.87 -14.20 26.50
N LEU A 19 23.21 -15.37 26.41
CA LEU A 19 21.78 -15.47 26.67
C LEU A 19 21.42 -15.06 28.10
N ALA A 20 22.23 -15.49 29.11
CA ALA A 20 22.02 -15.10 30.49
C ALA A 20 22.15 -13.59 30.72
N GLU A 21 23.05 -12.89 30.00
CA GLU A 21 23.12 -11.42 30.04
C GLU A 21 21.87 -10.76 29.43
N LEU A 22 21.39 -11.29 28.29
CA LEU A 22 20.14 -10.83 27.66
C LEU A 22 18.92 -11.09 28.55
N GLU A 23 18.87 -12.25 29.21
CA GLU A 23 17.81 -12.60 30.18
C GLU A 23 17.80 -11.62 31.35
N GLY A 24 18.99 -11.26 31.87
CA GLY A 24 19.12 -10.23 32.91
C GLY A 24 18.50 -8.88 32.47
N LEU A 25 18.82 -8.41 31.27
CA LEU A 25 18.24 -7.18 30.71
C LEU A 25 16.71 -7.28 30.55
N LEU A 26 16.20 -8.44 30.11
CA LEU A 26 14.76 -8.66 29.94
C LEU A 26 14.05 -8.74 31.31
N GLN A 27 14.71 -9.25 32.35
CA GLN A 27 14.20 -9.27 33.72
C GLN A 27 14.15 -7.86 34.34
N GLU A 28 15.16 -7.03 34.10
CA GLU A 28 15.17 -5.62 34.52
C GLU A 28 13.98 -4.81 33.96
N HIS A 29 13.46 -5.23 32.81
CA HIS A 29 12.29 -4.61 32.14
C HIS A 29 10.97 -5.37 32.36
N ASP A 30 10.90 -6.33 33.28
CA ASP A 30 9.72 -7.14 33.59
C ASP A 30 9.18 -8.00 32.40
N TYR A 31 10.05 -8.38 31.45
CA TYR A 31 9.66 -9.23 30.33
C TYR A 31 9.96 -10.72 30.54
N LEU A 32 10.84 -11.05 31.47
CA LEU A 32 11.08 -12.39 31.99
C LEU A 32 11.00 -12.34 33.51
N SER A 33 10.48 -13.41 34.12
CA SER A 33 10.52 -13.59 35.57
C SER A 33 11.91 -13.98 36.04
N ALA A 34 12.23 -13.76 37.33
CA ALA A 34 13.48 -14.18 37.88
C ALA A 34 13.68 -15.71 37.70
N GLY A 35 14.78 -16.09 37.05
CA GLY A 35 15.08 -17.49 36.72
C GLY A 35 14.38 -18.05 35.49
N GLU A 36 13.58 -17.23 34.77
CA GLU A 36 13.02 -17.59 33.47
C GLU A 36 14.06 -17.38 32.39
N ALA A 37 14.20 -18.36 31.49
CA ALA A 37 15.13 -18.31 30.37
C ALA A 37 14.44 -17.90 29.04
N ILE A 38 15.23 -17.36 28.09
CA ILE A 38 14.77 -17.12 26.73
C ILE A 38 14.35 -18.46 26.11
N PRO A 39 13.08 -18.60 25.62
CA PRO A 39 12.60 -19.84 25.03
C PRO A 39 13.42 -20.25 23.80
N VAL A 40 13.94 -21.47 23.78
CA VAL A 40 14.57 -22.06 22.59
C VAL A 40 13.52 -22.84 21.81
N LEU A 41 13.16 -22.37 20.63
CA LEU A 41 12.10 -22.93 19.79
C LEU A 41 12.69 -23.80 18.67
N GLY A 42 11.91 -24.73 18.13
CA GLY A 42 12.20 -25.37 16.85
C GLY A 42 11.96 -24.42 15.68
N LYS A 43 12.56 -24.70 14.50
CA LYS A 43 12.51 -23.82 13.33
C LYS A 43 11.08 -23.41 12.95
N ASP A 44 10.19 -24.39 12.70
CA ASP A 44 8.82 -24.13 12.26
C ASP A 44 8.03 -23.29 13.29
N ARG A 45 8.33 -23.50 14.58
CA ARG A 45 7.72 -22.72 15.66
C ARG A 45 8.31 -21.32 15.75
N PHE A 46 9.59 -21.13 15.49
CA PHE A 46 10.23 -19.83 15.49
C PHE A 46 9.74 -18.99 14.30
N ASP A 47 9.66 -19.58 13.11
CA ASP A 47 9.19 -18.89 11.89
C ASP A 47 7.73 -18.44 12.00
N SER A 48 6.90 -19.17 12.77
CA SER A 48 5.48 -18.81 13.04
C SER A 48 5.26 -18.13 14.39
N TYR A 49 6.33 -17.74 15.10
CA TYR A 49 6.25 -17.24 16.47
C TYR A 49 5.75 -15.79 16.52
N GLU A 50 4.55 -15.60 17.03
CA GLU A 50 3.97 -14.27 17.26
C GLU A 50 4.37 -13.65 18.61
N GLY A 51 5.04 -14.40 19.48
CA GLY A 51 5.53 -13.90 20.77
C GLY A 51 6.70 -12.93 20.62
N LYS A 52 7.06 -12.28 21.75
CA LYS A 52 8.05 -11.20 21.75
C LYS A 52 9.49 -11.72 21.85
N ILE A 53 9.71 -12.78 22.64
CA ILE A 53 11.04 -13.24 23.04
C ILE A 53 11.18 -14.71 22.72
N ALA A 54 12.15 -15.05 21.89
CA ALA A 54 12.53 -16.44 21.59
C ALA A 54 13.90 -16.48 20.92
N CYS A 55 14.57 -17.62 21.00
CA CYS A 55 15.68 -17.95 20.11
C CYS A 55 15.43 -19.28 19.39
N TYR A 56 16.12 -19.47 18.28
CA TYR A 56 16.19 -20.74 17.57
C TYR A 56 17.64 -21.19 17.50
N ALA A 57 17.86 -22.44 17.87
CA ALA A 57 19.19 -23.06 17.81
C ALA A 57 19.22 -24.21 16.80
N GLN A 58 20.30 -24.27 16.04
CA GLN A 58 20.59 -25.34 15.08
C GLN A 58 22.00 -25.83 15.28
N ASN A 59 22.23 -27.16 15.28
CA ASN A 59 23.54 -27.76 15.49
C ASN A 59 24.21 -27.25 16.78
N ASN A 60 23.45 -27.13 17.85
CA ASN A 60 23.90 -26.63 19.16
C ASN A 60 24.45 -25.19 19.15
N THR A 61 24.02 -24.34 18.22
CA THR A 61 24.35 -22.92 18.20
C THR A 61 23.11 -22.08 17.94
N VAL A 62 23.05 -20.88 18.50
CA VAL A 62 21.95 -19.93 18.30
C VAL A 62 22.07 -19.32 16.89
N VAL A 63 21.05 -19.49 16.06
CA VAL A 63 21.02 -18.99 14.68
C VAL A 63 19.96 -17.91 14.45
N ALA A 64 18.98 -17.79 15.36
CA ALA A 64 18.01 -16.69 15.31
C ALA A 64 17.65 -16.23 16.72
N LEU A 65 17.42 -14.92 16.87
CA LEU A 65 17.08 -14.27 18.13
C LEU A 65 16.01 -13.22 17.87
N SER A 66 14.92 -13.28 18.65
CA SER A 66 13.85 -12.28 18.67
C SER A 66 13.69 -11.73 20.08
N MET A 67 13.68 -10.39 20.20
CA MET A 67 13.41 -9.63 21.43
C MET A 67 12.61 -8.39 21.08
N ARG A 68 11.35 -8.62 20.63
CA ARG A 68 10.47 -7.56 20.13
C ARG A 68 9.65 -6.91 21.25
N TYR A 69 9.49 -5.59 21.18
CA TYR A 69 8.65 -4.81 22.10
C TYR A 69 9.01 -5.03 23.58
N CYS A 70 10.32 -5.09 23.88
CA CYS A 70 10.85 -5.34 25.22
C CYS A 70 11.39 -4.07 25.91
N ARG A 71 11.11 -2.88 25.38
CA ARG A 71 11.59 -1.59 25.90
C ARG A 71 13.09 -1.50 26.10
N LEU A 72 13.87 -2.35 25.43
CA LEU A 72 15.33 -2.34 25.54
C LEU A 72 15.88 -1.00 25.03
N THR A 73 16.74 -0.39 25.81
CA THR A 73 17.44 0.86 25.47
C THR A 73 18.82 0.62 24.89
N ILE A 74 19.41 -0.55 25.16
CA ILE A 74 20.71 -1.00 24.68
C ILE A 74 20.67 -2.49 24.32
N LEU A 75 21.57 -2.91 23.46
CA LEU A 75 21.94 -4.31 23.27
C LEU A 75 23.38 -4.50 23.78
N PRO A 76 23.70 -5.61 24.49
CA PRO A 76 25.03 -5.81 25.04
C PRO A 76 26.05 -6.18 23.96
N GLU A 77 27.28 -5.79 24.13
CA GLU A 77 28.39 -6.15 23.23
C GLU A 77 28.63 -7.67 23.16
N SER A 78 28.23 -8.41 24.18
CA SER A 78 28.32 -9.88 24.17
C SER A 78 27.48 -10.52 23.07
N LEU A 79 26.44 -9.83 22.52
CA LEU A 79 25.63 -10.32 21.42
C LEU A 79 26.49 -10.72 20.21
N GLY A 80 27.59 -10.00 19.97
CA GLY A 80 28.57 -10.34 18.92
C GLY A 80 29.31 -11.66 19.10
N ARG A 81 29.13 -12.34 20.23
CA ARG A 81 29.69 -13.71 20.48
C ARG A 81 28.80 -14.79 19.85
N LEU A 82 27.54 -14.50 19.55
CA LEU A 82 26.63 -15.42 18.86
C LEU A 82 26.92 -15.45 17.34
N ARG A 83 28.12 -15.84 16.98
CA ARG A 83 28.69 -15.69 15.63
C ARG A 83 27.92 -16.43 14.53
N ASN A 84 27.07 -17.41 14.89
CA ASN A 84 26.26 -18.16 13.93
C ASN A 84 24.86 -17.56 13.72
N LEU A 85 24.56 -16.39 14.34
CA LEU A 85 23.30 -15.70 14.12
C LEU A 85 23.11 -15.37 12.63
N GLN A 86 21.97 -15.76 12.11
CA GLN A 86 21.49 -15.45 10.79
C GLN A 86 20.32 -14.44 10.84
N HIS A 87 19.53 -14.46 11.91
CA HIS A 87 18.38 -13.57 12.06
C HIS A 87 18.40 -12.89 13.43
N VAL A 88 18.32 -11.57 13.44
CA VAL A 88 18.16 -10.74 14.65
C VAL A 88 16.93 -9.85 14.44
N ASP A 89 15.98 -9.94 15.37
CA ASP A 89 14.78 -9.10 15.38
C ASP A 89 14.63 -8.45 16.77
N VAL A 90 14.86 -7.15 16.81
CA VAL A 90 14.74 -6.30 18.00
C VAL A 90 13.76 -5.16 17.76
N THR A 91 12.76 -5.40 16.91
CA THR A 91 11.70 -4.46 16.58
C THR A 91 10.95 -3.97 17.82
N GLY A 92 10.54 -2.70 17.84
CA GLY A 92 9.66 -2.14 18.86
C GLY A 92 10.34 -1.91 20.21
N ASN A 93 11.62 -1.55 20.20
CA ASN A 93 12.39 -1.23 21.38
C ASN A 93 12.68 0.29 21.49
N GLN A 94 13.63 0.68 22.30
CA GLN A 94 14.02 2.08 22.53
C GLN A 94 15.52 2.29 22.22
N LEU A 95 16.06 1.49 21.30
CA LEU A 95 17.46 1.52 20.93
C LEU A 95 17.81 2.84 20.23
N THR A 96 18.84 3.52 20.72
CA THR A 96 19.38 4.74 20.10
C THR A 96 20.60 4.46 19.22
N THR A 97 21.27 3.35 19.45
CA THR A 97 22.46 2.90 18.71
C THR A 97 22.48 1.36 18.62
N LEU A 98 23.28 0.84 17.71
CA LEU A 98 23.62 -0.60 17.64
C LEU A 98 25.04 -0.83 18.18
N PRO A 99 25.28 -1.90 18.98
CA PRO A 99 26.61 -2.18 19.55
C PRO A 99 27.61 -2.55 18.45
N GLU A 100 28.86 -2.14 18.62
CA GLU A 100 29.96 -2.38 17.68
C GLU A 100 30.18 -3.88 17.40
N ALA A 101 29.95 -4.71 18.41
CA ALA A 101 30.17 -6.16 18.30
C ALA A 101 29.22 -6.85 17.29
N LEU A 102 28.10 -6.24 16.88
CA LEU A 102 27.24 -6.81 15.83
C LEU A 102 27.99 -7.00 14.50
N ARG A 103 29.06 -6.24 14.24
CA ARG A 103 29.94 -6.44 13.08
C ARG A 103 30.54 -7.85 12.99
N ASN A 104 30.60 -8.57 14.12
CA ASN A 104 31.14 -9.94 14.17
C ASN A 104 30.13 -11.00 13.70
N LEU A 105 28.87 -10.63 13.46
CA LEU A 105 27.80 -11.52 13.02
C LEU A 105 27.86 -11.73 11.50
N LEU A 106 28.97 -12.26 11.03
CA LEU A 106 29.26 -12.37 9.59
C LEU A 106 28.30 -13.29 8.81
N HIS A 107 27.51 -14.11 9.51
CA HIS A 107 26.48 -14.98 8.90
C HIS A 107 25.09 -14.37 8.93
N LEU A 108 24.95 -13.10 9.38
CA LEU A 108 23.66 -12.44 9.50
C LEU A 108 23.05 -12.23 8.13
N LYS A 109 21.80 -12.70 7.98
CA LYS A 109 20.97 -12.59 6.77
C LYS A 109 19.85 -11.60 6.93
N LYS A 110 19.27 -11.53 8.13
CA LYS A 110 18.18 -10.60 8.44
C LYS A 110 18.47 -9.80 9.69
N LEU A 111 18.37 -8.49 9.58
CA LEU A 111 18.43 -7.56 10.70
C LEU A 111 17.15 -6.71 10.70
N ALA A 112 16.29 -6.87 11.71
CA ALA A 112 15.11 -6.08 11.93
C ALA A 112 15.26 -5.26 13.22
N VAL A 113 15.30 -3.94 13.06
CA VAL A 113 15.41 -2.95 14.13
C VAL A 113 14.32 -1.87 13.99
N ASP A 114 13.19 -2.24 13.40
CA ASP A 114 12.05 -1.35 13.19
C ASP A 114 11.52 -0.80 14.52
N ASP A 115 10.78 0.31 14.48
CA ASP A 115 10.14 0.90 15.65
C ASP A 115 11.12 1.11 16.83
N ASN A 116 12.29 1.76 16.55
CA ASN A 116 13.30 2.13 17.54
C ASN A 116 13.57 3.64 17.51
N GLN A 117 14.67 4.08 18.11
CA GLN A 117 15.05 5.49 18.17
C GLN A 117 16.43 5.74 17.55
N LEU A 118 16.84 4.91 16.59
CA LEU A 118 18.14 5.00 15.94
C LEU A 118 18.23 6.31 15.15
N THR A 119 19.29 7.10 15.38
CA THR A 119 19.54 8.34 14.65
C THR A 119 20.52 8.15 13.49
N SER A 120 21.28 7.08 13.50
CA SER A 120 22.22 6.69 12.45
C SER A 120 22.41 5.18 12.45
N LEU A 121 22.84 4.64 11.32
CA LEU A 121 23.36 3.28 11.21
C LEU A 121 24.90 3.33 11.16
N PRO A 122 25.60 2.42 11.84
CA PRO A 122 27.05 2.42 11.86
C PRO A 122 27.66 2.00 10.52
N THR A 123 28.84 2.51 10.19
CA THR A 123 29.52 2.19 8.94
C THR A 123 29.93 0.73 8.80
N TRP A 124 30.18 0.04 9.91
CA TRP A 124 30.50 -1.40 9.90
C TRP A 124 29.32 -2.27 9.42
N LEU A 125 28.09 -1.70 9.29
CA LEU A 125 26.96 -2.44 8.72
C LEU A 125 27.30 -3.03 7.34
N GLY A 126 28.13 -2.33 6.55
CA GLY A 126 28.64 -2.82 5.27
C GLY A 126 29.49 -4.07 5.35
N ASP A 127 30.04 -4.43 6.52
CA ASP A 127 30.85 -5.64 6.72
C ASP A 127 29.97 -6.92 6.75
N LEU A 128 28.65 -6.79 6.92
CA LEU A 128 27.71 -7.91 7.00
C LEU A 128 27.32 -8.43 5.59
N LEU A 129 28.31 -8.93 4.88
CA LEU A 129 28.21 -9.28 3.45
C LEU A 129 27.13 -10.34 3.11
N HIS A 130 26.63 -11.09 4.10
CA HIS A 130 25.57 -12.08 3.91
C HIS A 130 24.17 -11.51 4.17
N LEU A 131 24.04 -10.21 4.51
CA LEU A 131 22.77 -9.61 4.81
C LEU A 131 21.89 -9.57 3.53
N GLU A 132 20.70 -10.17 3.65
CA GLU A 132 19.70 -10.30 2.61
C GLU A 132 18.52 -9.31 2.87
N ASP A 133 18.15 -9.12 4.14
CA ASP A 133 17.02 -8.29 4.56
C ASP A 133 17.44 -7.30 5.65
N LEU A 134 17.26 -6.01 5.39
CA LEU A 134 17.49 -4.93 6.34
C LEU A 134 16.19 -4.15 6.55
N HIS A 135 15.68 -4.19 7.78
CA HIS A 135 14.49 -3.49 8.22
C HIS A 135 14.85 -2.47 9.30
N VAL A 136 14.69 -1.19 9.00
CA VAL A 136 14.97 -0.05 9.88
C VAL A 136 13.81 0.95 9.88
N ASP A 137 12.59 0.47 9.63
CA ASP A 137 11.38 1.29 9.58
C ASP A 137 11.14 2.03 10.90
N ARG A 138 10.49 3.18 10.84
CA ARG A 138 10.05 3.95 12.02
C ARG A 138 11.15 4.13 13.06
N ASN A 139 12.26 4.69 12.59
CA ASN A 139 13.39 5.17 13.40
C ASN A 139 13.52 6.71 13.24
N ARG A 140 14.68 7.26 13.57
CA ARG A 140 15.02 8.69 13.45
C ARG A 140 16.23 8.91 12.55
N LEU A 141 16.43 8.04 11.56
CA LEU A 141 17.60 8.06 10.67
C LEU A 141 17.54 9.30 9.78
N VAL A 142 18.63 10.07 9.76
CA VAL A 142 18.77 11.24 8.88
C VAL A 142 19.42 10.84 7.55
N ALA A 143 20.26 9.81 7.57
CA ALA A 143 20.92 9.25 6.39
C ALA A 143 21.21 7.77 6.57
N LEU A 144 21.35 7.03 5.47
CA LEU A 144 21.93 5.70 5.43
C LEU A 144 23.45 5.84 5.17
N PRO A 145 24.32 4.96 5.75
CA PRO A 145 25.77 5.04 5.52
C PRO A 145 26.11 4.63 4.07
N GLU A 146 27.12 5.25 3.48
CA GLU A 146 27.61 4.87 2.13
C GLU A 146 28.06 3.40 2.06
N SER A 147 28.51 2.84 3.18
CA SER A 147 28.92 1.42 3.27
C SER A 147 27.77 0.45 3.01
N ILE A 148 26.50 0.90 3.02
CA ILE A 148 25.35 0.03 2.65
C ILE A 148 25.54 -0.57 1.24
N GLY A 149 26.23 0.14 0.35
CA GLY A 149 26.55 -0.34 -1.00
C GLY A 149 27.46 -1.59 -1.04
N GLN A 150 28.05 -1.98 0.07
CA GLN A 150 28.86 -3.20 0.18
C GLN A 150 28.01 -4.47 0.39
N LEU A 151 26.73 -4.32 0.74
CA LEU A 151 25.81 -5.43 1.04
C LEU A 151 25.32 -6.12 -0.25
N ALA A 152 26.23 -6.71 -1.00
CA ALA A 152 25.97 -7.26 -2.34
C ALA A 152 24.87 -8.36 -2.38
N ASN A 153 24.49 -8.93 -1.25
CA ASN A 153 23.42 -9.92 -1.14
C ASN A 153 22.06 -9.31 -0.74
N LEU A 154 21.99 -8.01 -0.46
CA LEU A 154 20.75 -7.37 0.00
C LEU A 154 19.68 -7.46 -1.08
N THR A 155 18.51 -7.97 -0.70
CA THR A 155 17.32 -8.10 -1.53
C THR A 155 16.20 -7.19 -1.08
N THR A 156 16.15 -6.88 0.21
CA THR A 156 15.10 -6.06 0.82
C THR A 156 15.72 -4.95 1.68
N LEU A 157 15.31 -3.71 1.42
CA LEU A 157 15.64 -2.55 2.24
C LEU A 157 14.37 -1.81 2.62
N ASN A 158 14.01 -1.85 3.89
CA ASN A 158 12.91 -1.09 4.47
C ASN A 158 13.45 -0.03 5.42
N ALA A 159 13.22 1.24 5.08
CA ALA A 159 13.57 2.42 5.87
C ALA A 159 12.41 3.44 5.86
N TYR A 160 11.16 2.94 5.83
CA TYR A 160 9.93 3.72 5.90
C TYR A 160 9.83 4.47 7.24
N GLY A 161 9.29 5.68 7.23
CA GLY A 161 9.00 6.42 8.47
C GLY A 161 10.26 6.84 9.23
N ASN A 162 11.23 7.41 8.52
CA ASN A 162 12.44 8.00 9.08
C ASN A 162 12.49 9.52 8.79
N THR A 163 13.66 10.12 8.88
CA THR A 163 13.90 11.53 8.53
C THR A 163 14.98 11.68 7.46
N LEU A 164 15.08 10.68 6.57
CA LEU A 164 16.09 10.66 5.51
C LEU A 164 15.91 11.84 4.57
N ILE A 165 17.00 12.56 4.34
CA ILE A 165 17.05 13.70 3.40
C ILE A 165 17.68 13.32 2.06
N SER A 166 18.41 12.21 2.01
CA SER A 166 19.04 11.65 0.81
C SER A 166 19.27 10.16 0.95
N ILE A 167 19.48 9.51 -0.17
CA ILE A 167 19.89 8.11 -0.28
C ILE A 167 21.36 8.07 -0.77
N PRO A 168 22.25 7.27 -0.17
CA PRO A 168 23.64 7.19 -0.57
C PRO A 168 23.79 6.62 -1.98
N VAL A 169 24.75 7.14 -2.75
CA VAL A 169 25.04 6.67 -4.12
C VAL A 169 25.41 5.18 -4.12
N GLY A 170 26.07 4.71 -3.06
CA GLY A 170 26.46 3.31 -2.89
C GLY A 170 25.27 2.33 -3.01
N LEU A 171 24.03 2.76 -2.68
CA LEU A 171 22.85 1.91 -2.81
C LEU A 171 22.65 1.38 -4.24
N SER A 172 23.04 2.14 -5.26
CA SER A 172 22.95 1.75 -6.67
C SER A 172 23.82 0.53 -7.04
N GLN A 173 24.77 0.15 -6.20
CA GLN A 173 25.64 -1.02 -6.41
C GLN A 173 24.92 -2.33 -6.03
N LEU A 174 23.78 -2.28 -5.36
CA LEU A 174 23.04 -3.43 -4.85
C LEU A 174 22.17 -4.09 -5.94
N THR A 175 22.81 -4.71 -6.91
CA THR A 175 22.13 -5.26 -8.11
C THR A 175 21.16 -6.40 -7.81
N ARG A 176 21.18 -6.98 -6.60
CA ARG A 176 20.23 -8.03 -6.16
C ARG A 176 18.98 -7.47 -5.47
N LEU A 177 18.93 -6.16 -5.25
CA LEU A 177 17.84 -5.50 -4.56
C LEU A 177 16.53 -5.65 -5.35
N LYS A 178 15.50 -6.15 -4.66
CA LYS A 178 14.16 -6.40 -5.22
C LYS A 178 13.11 -5.49 -4.61
N GLU A 179 13.27 -5.15 -3.34
CA GLU A 179 12.29 -4.37 -2.60
C GLU A 179 12.97 -3.20 -1.90
N VAL A 180 12.50 -1.99 -2.18
CA VAL A 180 12.94 -0.76 -1.51
C VAL A 180 11.71 -0.01 -1.03
N SER A 181 11.67 0.24 0.28
CA SER A 181 10.70 1.11 0.91
C SER A 181 11.43 2.22 1.67
N VAL A 182 11.38 3.43 1.14
CA VAL A 182 11.90 4.67 1.75
C VAL A 182 10.81 5.74 1.84
N GLY A 183 9.56 5.29 1.90
CA GLY A 183 8.40 6.16 2.09
C GLY A 183 8.41 6.84 3.46
N HIS A 184 7.59 7.89 3.62
CA HIS A 184 7.46 8.68 4.85
C HIS A 184 8.82 9.18 5.37
N ASN A 185 9.51 9.93 4.49
CA ASN A 185 10.82 10.54 4.73
C ASN A 185 10.82 12.01 4.26
N GLN A 186 11.97 12.58 4.02
CA GLN A 186 12.13 13.96 3.55
C GLN A 186 12.91 14.04 2.22
N LEU A 187 12.86 12.96 1.42
CA LEU A 187 13.58 12.85 0.17
C LEU A 187 12.99 13.80 -0.88
N THR A 188 13.86 14.45 -1.64
CA THR A 188 13.48 15.26 -2.82
C THR A 188 13.83 14.59 -4.13
N ASP A 189 14.79 13.67 -4.11
CA ASP A 189 15.28 12.91 -5.25
C ASP A 189 15.91 11.57 -4.81
N LEU A 190 16.26 10.74 -5.79
CA LEU A 190 17.14 9.58 -5.64
C LEU A 190 18.34 9.77 -6.56
N PRO A 191 19.52 9.21 -6.20
CA PRO A 191 20.71 9.28 -7.07
C PRO A 191 20.40 8.76 -8.46
N GLU A 192 20.93 9.38 -9.50
CA GLU A 192 20.70 8.99 -10.91
C GLU A 192 20.98 7.50 -11.13
N ALA A 193 22.05 6.97 -10.52
CA ALA A 193 22.43 5.57 -10.61
C ALA A 193 21.41 4.60 -9.97
N PHE A 194 20.53 5.07 -9.07
CA PHE A 194 19.47 4.24 -8.48
C PHE A 194 18.55 3.63 -9.53
N TRP A 195 18.25 4.40 -10.57
CA TRP A 195 17.35 3.98 -11.65
C TRP A 195 17.93 2.86 -12.53
N GLN A 196 19.18 2.42 -12.27
CA GLN A 196 19.79 1.26 -12.92
C GLN A 196 19.53 -0.07 -12.17
N LEU A 197 18.79 -0.05 -11.06
CA LEU A 197 18.43 -1.25 -10.29
C LEU A 197 17.33 -2.06 -11.00
N ARG A 198 17.60 -2.58 -12.18
CA ARG A 198 16.65 -3.20 -13.12
C ARG A 198 15.93 -4.44 -12.58
N HIS A 199 16.40 -5.03 -11.49
CA HIS A 199 15.78 -6.19 -10.84
C HIS A 199 14.79 -5.80 -9.74
N LEU A 200 14.59 -4.49 -9.52
CA LEU A 200 13.65 -4.00 -8.51
C LEU A 200 12.22 -4.40 -8.89
N GLN A 201 11.51 -5.00 -7.93
CA GLN A 201 10.15 -5.51 -8.07
C GLN A 201 9.12 -4.67 -7.32
N SER A 202 9.55 -4.03 -6.24
CA SER A 202 8.71 -3.14 -5.43
C SER A 202 9.48 -1.88 -5.06
N LEU A 203 8.89 -0.72 -5.35
CA LEU A 203 9.43 0.58 -4.96
C LEU A 203 8.34 1.41 -4.26
N ASN A 204 8.62 1.78 -3.02
CA ASN A 204 7.82 2.72 -2.25
C ASN A 204 8.66 3.95 -1.90
N ILE A 205 8.35 5.08 -2.53
CA ILE A 205 8.89 6.42 -2.22
C ILE A 205 7.76 7.40 -1.86
N ALA A 206 6.60 6.89 -1.46
CA ALA A 206 5.46 7.68 -1.03
C ALA A 206 5.79 8.55 0.20
N GLU A 207 4.96 9.56 0.46
CA GLU A 207 5.09 10.42 1.65
C GLU A 207 6.49 11.04 1.76
N ASN A 208 6.96 11.63 0.67
CA ASN A 208 8.22 12.35 0.56
C ASN A 208 7.99 13.75 -0.06
N ARG A 209 9.03 14.38 -0.63
CA ARG A 209 8.97 15.72 -1.23
C ARG A 209 9.40 15.73 -2.70
N PHE A 210 9.18 14.63 -3.42
CA PHE A 210 9.53 14.55 -4.85
C PHE A 210 8.67 15.51 -5.67
N ALA A 211 9.31 16.48 -6.33
CA ALA A 211 8.63 17.37 -7.27
C ALA A 211 8.52 16.76 -8.68
N SER A 212 9.41 15.84 -9.01
CA SER A 212 9.44 15.08 -10.25
C SER A 212 10.13 13.73 -10.05
N VAL A 213 9.91 12.80 -10.98
CA VAL A 213 10.71 11.58 -11.14
C VAL A 213 11.33 11.59 -12.54
N PRO A 214 12.58 11.14 -12.71
CA PRO A 214 13.27 11.21 -13.99
C PRO A 214 12.84 10.10 -14.95
N GLU A 215 13.18 10.23 -16.24
CA GLU A 215 12.93 9.21 -17.26
C GLU A 215 13.58 7.85 -16.93
N GLY A 216 14.65 7.84 -16.14
CA GLY A 216 15.30 6.61 -15.65
C GLY A 216 14.36 5.65 -14.92
N ILE A 217 13.21 6.09 -14.38
CA ILE A 217 12.22 5.20 -13.76
C ILE A 217 11.73 4.12 -14.73
N GLY A 218 11.70 4.42 -16.03
CA GLY A 218 11.30 3.48 -17.07
C GLY A 218 12.25 2.29 -17.26
N ASP A 219 13.46 2.33 -16.68
CA ASP A 219 14.42 1.23 -16.72
C ASP A 219 14.12 0.16 -15.67
N LEU A 220 13.28 0.45 -14.68
CA LEU A 220 12.85 -0.47 -13.62
C LEU A 220 11.76 -1.44 -14.11
N THR A 221 11.99 -2.08 -15.23
CA THR A 221 10.97 -2.85 -15.97
C THR A 221 10.41 -4.07 -15.24
N GLN A 222 11.02 -4.49 -14.12
CA GLN A 222 10.54 -5.62 -13.31
C GLN A 222 9.59 -5.20 -12.17
N LEU A 223 9.26 -3.91 -12.06
CA LEU A 223 8.34 -3.44 -11.01
C LEU A 223 6.95 -4.06 -11.17
N HIS A 224 6.46 -4.65 -10.08
CA HIS A 224 5.08 -5.12 -9.91
C HIS A 224 4.23 -4.14 -9.10
N THR A 225 4.89 -3.36 -8.21
CA THR A 225 4.27 -2.33 -7.39
C THR A 225 5.10 -1.07 -7.42
N LEU A 226 4.43 0.08 -7.55
CA LEU A 226 5.05 1.39 -7.48
C LEU A 226 4.16 2.33 -6.67
N ASP A 227 4.73 2.88 -5.59
CA ASP A 227 4.06 3.88 -4.78
C ASP A 227 4.81 5.22 -4.83
N LEU A 228 4.18 6.20 -5.47
CA LEU A 228 4.59 7.59 -5.60
C LEU A 228 3.60 8.53 -4.88
N GLY A 229 2.68 8.00 -4.10
CA GLY A 229 1.63 8.77 -3.42
C GLY A 229 2.19 9.78 -2.42
N HIS A 230 1.40 10.79 -2.08
CA HIS A 230 1.80 11.80 -1.08
C HIS A 230 3.18 12.43 -1.35
N ASN A 231 3.36 12.96 -2.56
CA ASN A 231 4.53 13.72 -2.97
C ASN A 231 4.12 15.10 -3.52
N GLU A 232 5.04 15.81 -4.17
CA GLU A 232 4.78 17.10 -4.79
C GLU A 232 4.85 17.04 -6.31
N LEU A 233 4.62 15.86 -6.90
CA LEU A 233 4.75 15.62 -8.33
C LEU A 233 3.78 16.50 -9.13
N THR A 234 4.30 17.27 -10.08
CA THR A 234 3.51 18.10 -10.98
C THR A 234 3.30 17.45 -12.35
N THR A 235 4.20 16.56 -12.74
CA THR A 235 4.19 15.82 -14.00
C THR A 235 4.74 14.40 -13.78
N LEU A 236 4.48 13.51 -14.73
CA LEU A 236 5.07 12.17 -14.81
C LEU A 236 5.89 12.05 -16.09
N PRO A 237 7.05 11.32 -16.07
CA PRO A 237 7.83 11.07 -17.28
C PRO A 237 7.12 10.09 -18.22
N GLU A 238 7.28 10.26 -19.53
CA GLU A 238 6.75 9.36 -20.55
C GLU A 238 7.27 7.92 -20.36
N ALA A 239 8.52 7.77 -19.90
CA ALA A 239 9.13 6.45 -19.66
C ALA A 239 8.40 5.62 -18.61
N LEU A 240 7.57 6.21 -17.75
CA LEU A 240 6.76 5.46 -16.79
C LEU A 240 5.88 4.42 -17.51
N GLY A 241 5.42 4.71 -18.75
CA GLY A 241 4.67 3.79 -19.60
C GLY A 241 5.42 2.51 -20.01
N LYS A 242 6.76 2.44 -19.82
CA LYS A 242 7.57 1.24 -20.07
C LYS A 242 7.43 0.17 -18.98
N LEU A 243 6.82 0.48 -17.83
CA LEU A 243 6.68 -0.44 -16.70
C LEU A 243 5.55 -1.46 -16.93
N THR A 244 5.70 -2.31 -17.93
CA THR A 244 4.68 -3.27 -18.39
C THR A 244 4.39 -4.40 -17.40
N HIS A 245 5.27 -4.61 -16.41
CA HIS A 245 5.11 -5.60 -15.35
C HIS A 245 4.38 -5.08 -14.11
N LEU A 246 3.95 -3.80 -14.08
CA LEU A 246 3.07 -3.32 -13.03
C LEU A 246 1.76 -4.10 -13.06
N THR A 247 1.58 -4.98 -12.06
CA THR A 247 0.45 -5.92 -11.99
C THR A 247 -0.44 -5.69 -10.79
N PHE A 248 0.12 -5.21 -9.67
CA PHE A 248 -0.63 -5.04 -8.44
C PHE A 248 -1.13 -3.61 -8.28
N PHE A 249 -0.23 -2.67 -8.03
CA PHE A 249 -0.60 -1.32 -7.65
C PHE A 249 0.24 -0.26 -8.35
N LEU A 250 -0.41 0.82 -8.77
CA LEU A 250 0.20 2.10 -9.08
C LEU A 250 -0.50 3.18 -8.24
N TYR A 251 0.22 3.74 -7.28
CA TYR A 251 -0.25 4.83 -6.44
C TYR A 251 0.39 6.14 -6.88
N LEU A 252 -0.45 7.11 -7.26
CA LEU A 252 -0.08 8.46 -7.68
C LEU A 252 -0.90 9.51 -6.90
N HIS A 253 -1.64 9.08 -5.88
CA HIS A 253 -2.57 9.92 -5.14
C HIS A 253 -1.86 10.96 -4.26
N ASN A 254 -2.59 12.02 -3.88
CA ASN A 254 -2.03 13.11 -3.09
C ASN A 254 -0.74 13.69 -3.70
N ASN A 255 -0.85 14.16 -4.95
CA ASN A 255 0.20 14.86 -5.66
C ASN A 255 -0.36 16.17 -6.24
N ARG A 256 0.37 16.83 -7.14
CA ARG A 256 -0.03 18.07 -7.81
C ARG A 256 -0.15 17.87 -9.33
N LEU A 257 -0.48 16.64 -9.76
CA LEU A 257 -0.57 16.29 -11.18
C LEU A 257 -1.73 17.02 -11.85
N THR A 258 -1.47 17.72 -12.96
CA THR A 258 -2.49 18.41 -13.74
C THR A 258 -2.92 17.61 -14.96
N ALA A 259 -2.09 16.69 -15.44
CA ALA A 259 -2.34 15.77 -16.53
C ALA A 259 -1.55 14.47 -16.35
N LEU A 260 -1.96 13.41 -17.03
CA LEU A 260 -1.21 12.17 -17.18
C LEU A 260 -0.70 12.09 -18.62
N PRO A 261 0.54 11.54 -18.86
CA PRO A 261 1.04 11.32 -20.22
C PRO A 261 0.08 10.45 -21.04
N GLU A 262 -0.16 10.81 -22.29
CA GLU A 262 -1.03 10.01 -23.19
C GLU A 262 -0.52 8.59 -23.37
N THR A 263 0.81 8.38 -23.34
CA THR A 263 1.47 7.09 -23.50
C THR A 263 1.46 6.24 -22.21
N LEU A 264 1.11 6.81 -21.06
CA LEU A 264 1.28 6.18 -19.74
C LEU A 264 0.69 4.76 -19.66
N PHE A 265 -0.50 4.55 -20.20
CA PHE A 265 -1.18 3.27 -20.10
C PHE A 265 -1.14 2.44 -21.39
N GLU A 266 -0.28 2.80 -22.34
CA GLU A 266 -0.23 2.15 -23.64
C GLU A 266 0.02 0.63 -23.55
N HIS A 267 0.84 0.24 -22.58
CA HIS A 267 1.30 -1.15 -22.41
C HIS A 267 1.04 -1.76 -21.02
N MET A 268 0.41 -1.02 -20.07
CA MET A 268 0.15 -1.48 -18.69
C MET A 268 -1.10 -2.35 -18.54
N ARG A 269 -1.28 -3.35 -19.38
CA ARG A 269 -2.53 -4.15 -19.47
C ARG A 269 -2.87 -4.93 -18.19
N ASN A 270 -1.86 -5.29 -17.40
CA ASN A 270 -2.01 -6.21 -16.26
C ASN A 270 -2.27 -5.50 -14.93
N LEU A 271 -2.27 -4.16 -14.89
CA LEU A 271 -2.49 -3.39 -13.67
C LEU A 271 -3.89 -3.66 -13.11
N ARG A 272 -3.98 -3.96 -11.81
CA ARG A 272 -5.23 -4.30 -11.12
C ARG A 272 -5.81 -3.17 -10.30
N TYR A 273 -4.97 -2.26 -9.83
CA TYR A 273 -5.38 -1.14 -8.99
C TYR A 273 -4.64 0.13 -9.42
N LEU A 274 -5.40 1.20 -9.65
CA LEU A 274 -4.86 2.52 -9.95
C LEU A 274 -5.50 3.56 -9.03
N ASN A 275 -4.66 4.29 -8.30
CA ASN A 275 -5.10 5.40 -7.48
C ASN A 275 -4.42 6.71 -7.93
N ILE A 276 -5.21 7.59 -8.52
CA ILE A 276 -4.82 8.94 -8.99
C ILE A 276 -5.66 10.04 -8.28
N SER A 277 -6.28 9.69 -7.14
CA SER A 277 -7.09 10.63 -6.37
C SER A 277 -6.26 11.77 -5.78
N ASP A 278 -6.93 12.82 -5.33
CA ASP A 278 -6.29 13.93 -4.63
C ASP A 278 -5.14 14.54 -5.46
N ASN A 279 -5.46 14.96 -6.69
CA ASN A 279 -4.60 15.64 -7.65
C ASN A 279 -5.33 16.85 -8.27
N HIS A 280 -4.81 17.41 -9.33
CA HIS A 280 -5.41 18.52 -10.08
C HIS A 280 -5.71 18.15 -11.53
N LEU A 281 -6.00 16.85 -11.79
CA LEU A 281 -6.26 16.34 -13.13
C LEU A 281 -7.53 16.95 -13.70
N THR A 282 -7.43 17.49 -14.92
CA THR A 282 -8.58 18.07 -15.65
C THR A 282 -9.14 17.12 -16.70
N SER A 283 -8.33 16.16 -17.15
CA SER A 283 -8.69 15.13 -18.13
C SER A 283 -7.94 13.82 -17.85
N LEU A 284 -8.37 12.77 -18.52
CA LEU A 284 -7.75 11.44 -18.46
C LEU A 284 -7.41 10.99 -19.89
N PRO A 285 -6.26 10.32 -20.11
CA PRO A 285 -5.85 9.88 -21.43
C PRO A 285 -6.71 8.74 -21.97
N GLU A 286 -6.95 8.68 -23.27
CA GLU A 286 -7.69 7.59 -23.93
C GLU A 286 -6.96 6.23 -23.79
N THR A 287 -5.65 6.22 -23.61
CA THR A 287 -4.88 5.00 -23.33
C THR A 287 -5.28 4.30 -22.03
N MET A 288 -5.99 4.98 -21.12
CA MET A 288 -6.56 4.37 -19.91
C MET A 288 -7.41 3.13 -20.22
N GLY A 289 -8.08 3.11 -21.38
CA GLY A 289 -8.84 1.95 -21.85
C GLY A 289 -8.02 0.69 -22.10
N ASN A 290 -6.67 0.76 -22.08
CA ASN A 290 -5.79 -0.39 -22.22
C ASN A 290 -5.57 -1.15 -20.92
N LEU A 291 -5.98 -0.61 -19.77
CA LEU A 291 -5.87 -1.24 -18.45
C LEU A 291 -6.92 -2.37 -18.29
N THR A 292 -6.93 -3.33 -19.19
CA THR A 292 -8.02 -4.31 -19.32
C THR A 292 -8.22 -5.23 -18.12
N HIS A 293 -7.22 -5.39 -17.25
CA HIS A 293 -7.32 -6.16 -16.00
C HIS A 293 -7.58 -5.28 -14.76
N LEU A 294 -7.80 -3.97 -14.95
CA LEU A 294 -8.06 -3.07 -13.83
C LEU A 294 -9.35 -3.48 -13.10
N ALA A 295 -9.23 -3.70 -11.80
CA ALA A 295 -10.35 -4.06 -10.94
C ALA A 295 -10.90 -2.87 -10.16
N GLU A 296 -10.04 -1.90 -9.83
CA GLU A 296 -10.43 -0.71 -9.06
C GLU A 296 -9.71 0.52 -9.60
N LEU A 297 -10.48 1.60 -9.82
CA LEU A 297 -10.00 2.91 -10.22
C LEU A 297 -10.45 3.97 -9.22
N ARG A 298 -9.49 4.65 -8.60
CA ARG A 298 -9.72 5.82 -7.74
C ARG A 298 -9.20 7.08 -8.40
N LEU A 299 -10.09 8.02 -8.65
CA LEU A 299 -9.80 9.32 -9.25
C LEU A 299 -10.56 10.48 -8.56
N TYR A 300 -11.05 10.24 -7.33
CA TYR A 300 -11.79 11.26 -6.58
C TYR A 300 -10.90 12.46 -6.21
N ASN A 301 -11.54 13.60 -5.88
CA ASN A 301 -10.84 14.84 -5.53
C ASN A 301 -9.87 15.29 -6.64
N ASN A 302 -10.39 15.44 -7.85
CA ASN A 302 -9.70 16.02 -9.01
C ASN A 302 -10.60 17.09 -9.64
N GLN A 303 -10.26 17.56 -10.85
CA GLN A 303 -10.99 18.55 -11.62
C GLN A 303 -11.45 17.98 -12.98
N VAL A 304 -11.63 16.64 -13.05
CA VAL A 304 -11.96 15.94 -14.28
C VAL A 304 -13.37 16.33 -14.74
N THR A 305 -13.48 16.81 -15.98
CA THR A 305 -14.76 17.27 -16.56
C THR A 305 -15.49 16.17 -17.35
N ALA A 306 -14.75 15.17 -17.85
CA ALA A 306 -15.29 14.04 -18.60
C ALA A 306 -14.43 12.77 -18.41
N LEU A 307 -15.06 11.60 -18.37
CA LEU A 307 -14.38 10.31 -18.45
C LEU A 307 -14.18 9.95 -19.93
N PRO A 308 -13.03 9.36 -20.31
CA PRO A 308 -12.77 8.97 -21.70
C PRO A 308 -13.71 7.86 -22.16
N GLU A 309 -14.10 7.85 -23.41
CA GLU A 309 -14.96 6.80 -24.00
C GLU A 309 -14.29 5.43 -23.93
N SER A 310 -12.96 5.38 -23.99
CA SER A 310 -12.19 4.15 -23.87
C SER A 310 -12.35 3.46 -22.51
N LEU A 311 -12.80 4.17 -21.47
CA LEU A 311 -13.04 3.58 -20.14
C LEU A 311 -13.99 2.36 -20.23
N GLY A 312 -14.94 2.37 -21.17
CA GLY A 312 -15.83 1.24 -21.43
C GLY A 312 -15.14 -0.08 -21.85
N LYS A 313 -13.84 -0.07 -22.11
CA LYS A 313 -13.04 -1.29 -22.40
C LYS A 313 -12.62 -2.03 -21.11
N LEU A 314 -12.75 -1.41 -19.94
CA LEU A 314 -12.32 -1.96 -18.66
C LEU A 314 -13.32 -2.99 -18.11
N THR A 315 -13.56 -4.06 -18.82
CA THR A 315 -14.62 -5.04 -18.52
C THR A 315 -14.44 -5.78 -17.19
N HIS A 316 -13.25 -5.76 -16.59
CA HIS A 316 -12.95 -6.33 -15.27
C HIS A 316 -13.10 -5.32 -14.12
N LEU A 317 -13.39 -4.04 -14.42
CA LEU A 317 -13.54 -3.01 -13.40
C LEU A 317 -14.75 -3.32 -12.50
N LYS A 318 -14.49 -3.38 -11.19
CA LYS A 318 -15.49 -3.67 -10.15
C LYS A 318 -15.89 -2.42 -9.41
N GLU A 319 -14.97 -1.49 -9.22
CA GLU A 319 -15.17 -0.28 -8.43
C GLU A 319 -14.64 0.94 -9.18
N LEU A 320 -15.48 1.97 -9.34
CA LEU A 320 -15.10 3.26 -9.89
C LEU A 320 -15.44 4.37 -8.88
N HIS A 321 -14.41 5.01 -8.36
CA HIS A 321 -14.50 6.10 -7.41
C HIS A 321 -14.10 7.43 -8.08
N ALA A 322 -15.09 8.17 -8.58
CA ALA A 322 -14.93 9.43 -9.30
C ALA A 322 -15.66 10.61 -8.61
N MET A 323 -15.87 10.52 -7.30
CA MET A 323 -16.51 11.58 -6.54
C MET A 323 -15.62 12.83 -6.42
N ASN A 324 -16.24 13.98 -6.14
CA ASN A 324 -15.56 15.27 -5.99
C ASN A 324 -14.72 15.61 -7.23
N ASN A 325 -15.36 15.66 -8.38
CA ASN A 325 -14.81 16.09 -9.67
C ASN A 325 -15.76 17.12 -10.30
N GLU A 326 -15.52 17.47 -11.57
CA GLU A 326 -16.34 18.41 -12.34
C GLU A 326 -17.08 17.72 -13.48
N LEU A 327 -17.36 16.41 -13.36
CA LEU A 327 -18.02 15.62 -14.42
C LEU A 327 -19.38 16.20 -14.77
N VAL A 328 -19.56 16.56 -16.05
CA VAL A 328 -20.82 17.07 -16.56
C VAL A 328 -21.72 15.98 -17.17
N ALA A 329 -21.10 14.89 -17.61
CA ALA A 329 -21.77 13.70 -18.14
C ALA A 329 -20.93 12.45 -17.90
N LEU A 330 -21.57 11.29 -17.99
CA LEU A 330 -20.91 9.98 -18.05
C LEU A 330 -20.98 9.45 -19.49
N PRO A 331 -19.93 8.79 -20.00
CA PRO A 331 -19.92 8.28 -21.37
C PRO A 331 -20.92 7.12 -21.56
N GLU A 332 -21.51 6.99 -22.73
CA GLU A 332 -22.42 5.88 -23.07
C GLU A 332 -21.68 4.52 -23.01
N THR A 333 -20.38 4.50 -23.25
CA THR A 333 -19.56 3.29 -23.15
C THR A 333 -19.45 2.76 -21.72
N LEU A 334 -19.79 3.55 -20.69
CA LEU A 334 -19.80 3.10 -19.30
C LEU A 334 -20.68 1.84 -19.10
N GLY A 335 -21.77 1.71 -19.86
CA GLY A 335 -22.63 0.52 -19.85
C GLY A 335 -21.96 -0.79 -20.30
N ASN A 336 -20.71 -0.74 -20.77
CA ASN A 336 -19.94 -1.91 -21.14
C ASN A 336 -19.14 -2.51 -19.96
N LEU A 337 -19.07 -1.84 -18.80
CA LEU A 337 -18.36 -2.28 -17.60
C LEU A 337 -19.14 -3.40 -16.89
N LYS A 338 -19.20 -4.59 -17.50
CA LYS A 338 -20.08 -5.68 -17.05
C LYS A 338 -19.79 -6.21 -15.65
N SER A 339 -18.56 -6.03 -15.14
CA SER A 339 -18.16 -6.46 -13.81
C SER A 339 -18.37 -5.40 -12.73
N LEU A 340 -18.84 -4.18 -13.11
CA LEU A 340 -18.94 -3.06 -12.17
C LEU A 340 -19.99 -3.34 -11.10
N LYS A 341 -19.55 -3.23 -9.83
CA LYS A 341 -20.36 -3.42 -8.63
C LYS A 341 -20.64 -2.11 -7.91
N GLU A 342 -19.68 -1.19 -7.91
CA GLU A 342 -19.78 0.07 -7.21
C GLU A 342 -19.43 1.24 -8.15
N LEU A 343 -20.31 2.21 -8.22
CA LEU A 343 -20.13 3.45 -8.97
C LEU A 343 -20.38 4.64 -8.03
N HIS A 344 -19.32 5.34 -7.69
CA HIS A 344 -19.36 6.51 -6.83
C HIS A 344 -19.00 7.76 -7.64
N VAL A 345 -20.01 8.57 -7.98
CA VAL A 345 -19.88 9.81 -8.76
C VAL A 345 -20.53 11.01 -8.06
N ARG A 346 -20.66 10.95 -6.74
CA ARG A 346 -21.20 12.06 -5.94
C ARG A 346 -20.35 13.32 -6.07
N ASN A 347 -20.97 14.48 -5.76
CA ASN A 347 -20.28 15.78 -5.79
C ASN A 347 -19.65 16.03 -7.16
N ASN A 348 -20.45 15.96 -8.20
CA ASN A 348 -20.11 16.31 -9.58
C ASN A 348 -21.18 17.26 -10.15
N SER A 349 -21.14 17.52 -11.45
CA SER A 349 -22.07 18.42 -12.15
C SER A 349 -22.98 17.69 -13.16
N LEU A 350 -23.25 16.38 -12.92
CA LEU A 350 -24.04 15.56 -13.84
C LEU A 350 -25.44 16.09 -13.99
N ALA A 351 -25.82 16.46 -15.23
CA ALA A 351 -27.16 16.94 -15.55
C ALA A 351 -28.14 15.80 -15.94
N SER A 352 -27.59 14.70 -16.47
CA SER A 352 -28.31 13.49 -16.88
C SER A 352 -27.42 12.26 -16.74
N LEU A 353 -28.02 11.06 -16.86
CA LEU A 353 -27.33 9.78 -16.90
C LEU A 353 -27.44 9.15 -18.28
N PRO A 354 -26.41 8.42 -18.76
CA PRO A 354 -26.47 7.72 -20.04
C PRO A 354 -27.50 6.59 -19.99
N THR A 355 -28.18 6.33 -21.09
CA THR A 355 -29.17 5.24 -21.16
C THR A 355 -28.53 3.87 -21.02
N SER A 356 -27.27 3.74 -21.39
CA SER A 356 -26.50 2.53 -21.26
C SER A 356 -26.24 2.10 -19.81
N LEU A 357 -26.40 3.01 -18.82
CA LEU A 357 -26.14 2.69 -17.40
C LEU A 357 -27.00 1.50 -16.94
N GLY A 358 -28.22 1.36 -17.45
CA GLY A 358 -29.09 0.22 -17.16
C GLY A 358 -28.56 -1.16 -17.63
N LYS A 359 -27.48 -1.20 -18.42
CA LYS A 359 -26.83 -2.45 -18.83
C LYS A 359 -25.91 -3.04 -17.75
N LEU A 360 -25.68 -2.33 -16.62
CA LEU A 360 -24.80 -2.74 -15.54
C LEU A 360 -25.53 -3.68 -14.56
N ALA A 361 -25.87 -4.87 -15.02
CA ALA A 361 -26.69 -5.82 -14.26
C ALA A 361 -26.06 -6.26 -12.92
N HIS A 362 -24.76 -6.16 -12.74
CA HIS A 362 -24.05 -6.50 -11.52
C HIS A 362 -23.82 -5.32 -10.56
N LEU A 363 -24.27 -4.11 -10.92
CA LEU A 363 -24.12 -2.94 -10.06
C LEU A 363 -24.97 -3.09 -8.81
N THR A 364 -24.33 -3.00 -7.64
CA THR A 364 -24.95 -3.11 -6.32
C THR A 364 -25.08 -1.76 -5.63
N HIS A 365 -24.12 -0.86 -5.83
CA HIS A 365 -24.07 0.45 -5.20
C HIS A 365 -23.93 1.56 -6.26
N LEU A 366 -24.87 2.50 -6.22
CA LEU A 366 -24.86 3.69 -7.10
C LEU A 366 -25.01 4.95 -6.25
N ASP A 367 -23.91 5.71 -6.11
CA ASP A 367 -23.88 6.97 -5.37
C ASP A 367 -23.83 8.15 -6.33
N LEU A 368 -24.97 8.83 -6.50
CA LEU A 368 -25.20 9.98 -7.38
C LEU A 368 -25.46 11.27 -6.57
N ARG A 369 -25.20 11.29 -5.27
CA ARG A 369 -25.46 12.44 -4.40
C ARG A 369 -24.82 13.72 -4.92
N ASN A 370 -25.49 14.84 -4.61
CA ASN A 370 -24.97 16.18 -4.90
C ASN A 370 -24.49 16.30 -6.37
N ASN A 371 -25.48 16.18 -7.28
CA ASN A 371 -25.32 16.40 -8.72
C ASN A 371 -26.40 17.34 -9.21
N GLY A 372 -26.50 17.56 -10.53
CA GLY A 372 -27.49 18.40 -11.16
C GLY A 372 -28.65 17.66 -11.81
N LEU A 373 -28.89 16.38 -11.48
CA LEU A 373 -29.86 15.51 -12.16
C LEU A 373 -31.26 16.04 -12.04
N THR A 374 -31.92 16.25 -13.18
CA THR A 374 -33.33 16.71 -13.27
C THR A 374 -34.29 15.57 -13.57
N ALA A 375 -33.82 14.50 -14.19
CA ALA A 375 -34.57 13.30 -14.52
C ALA A 375 -33.63 12.07 -14.50
N LEU A 376 -34.21 10.89 -14.42
CA LEU A 376 -33.53 9.59 -14.51
C LEU A 376 -34.08 8.82 -15.73
N PRO A 377 -33.21 8.07 -16.45
CA PRO A 377 -33.66 7.28 -17.59
C PRO A 377 -34.43 6.03 -17.14
N GLU A 378 -35.45 5.62 -17.89
CA GLU A 378 -36.20 4.38 -17.65
C GLU A 378 -35.30 3.12 -17.71
N SER A 379 -34.20 3.21 -18.43
CA SER A 379 -33.23 2.10 -18.50
C SER A 379 -32.62 1.68 -17.14
N LEU A 380 -32.72 2.54 -16.09
CA LEU A 380 -32.26 2.15 -14.74
C LEU A 380 -32.97 0.92 -14.20
N GLY A 381 -34.16 0.57 -14.70
CA GLY A 381 -34.82 -0.70 -14.39
C GLY A 381 -34.00 -1.96 -14.75
N GLY A 382 -32.99 -1.83 -15.60
CA GLY A 382 -32.06 -2.92 -15.93
C GLY A 382 -31.00 -3.23 -14.87
N LEU A 383 -30.89 -2.42 -13.81
CA LEU A 383 -29.93 -2.62 -12.69
C LEU A 383 -30.40 -3.70 -11.73
N SER A 384 -30.47 -4.93 -12.21
CA SER A 384 -31.12 -6.04 -11.53
C SER A 384 -30.48 -6.46 -10.18
N SER A 385 -29.21 -6.12 -9.93
CA SER A 385 -28.51 -6.41 -8.66
C SER A 385 -28.43 -5.20 -7.73
N LEU A 386 -29.04 -4.05 -8.07
CA LEU A 386 -28.90 -2.83 -7.31
C LEU A 386 -29.54 -2.95 -5.91
N THR A 387 -28.72 -2.72 -4.88
CA THR A 387 -29.15 -2.74 -3.48
C THR A 387 -29.21 -1.31 -2.89
N HIS A 388 -28.30 -0.44 -3.28
CA HIS A 388 -28.18 0.90 -2.72
C HIS A 388 -28.21 1.96 -3.84
N LEU A 389 -29.20 2.84 -3.79
CA LEU A 389 -29.33 3.99 -4.70
C LEU A 389 -29.39 5.28 -3.89
N ASP A 390 -28.34 6.09 -3.99
CA ASP A 390 -28.26 7.38 -3.31
C ASP A 390 -28.38 8.52 -4.33
N LEU A 391 -29.50 9.24 -4.28
CA LEU A 391 -29.87 10.34 -5.17
C LEU A 391 -30.01 11.66 -4.42
N ARG A 392 -29.55 11.76 -3.17
CA ARG A 392 -29.66 12.97 -2.35
C ARG A 392 -29.11 14.21 -3.05
N ALA A 393 -29.69 15.35 -2.70
CA ALA A 393 -29.20 16.64 -3.17
C ALA A 393 -29.06 16.71 -4.69
N ASN A 394 -30.14 16.35 -5.42
CA ASN A 394 -30.28 16.54 -6.85
C ASN A 394 -31.44 17.50 -7.16
N LYS A 395 -31.88 17.60 -8.42
CA LYS A 395 -32.95 18.46 -8.85
C LYS A 395 -34.12 17.65 -9.43
N LEU A 396 -34.29 16.40 -9.00
CA LEU A 396 -35.33 15.49 -9.52
C LEU A 396 -36.71 16.00 -9.14
N MET A 397 -37.59 16.11 -10.13
CA MET A 397 -39.01 16.52 -9.97
C MET A 397 -39.94 15.30 -10.00
N ALA A 398 -39.52 14.22 -10.66
CA ALA A 398 -40.22 12.96 -10.78
C ALA A 398 -39.22 11.80 -10.87
N LEU A 399 -39.69 10.60 -10.64
CA LEU A 399 -38.91 9.37 -10.74
C LEU A 399 -39.55 8.41 -11.72
N PRO A 400 -38.76 7.69 -12.53
CA PRO A 400 -39.27 6.68 -13.43
C PRO A 400 -39.87 5.49 -12.66
N ALA A 401 -40.92 4.88 -13.21
CA ALA A 401 -41.62 3.77 -12.52
C ALA A 401 -40.73 2.53 -12.35
N CYS A 402 -39.78 2.34 -13.23
CA CYS A 402 -38.85 1.21 -13.22
C CYS A 402 -38.03 1.06 -11.93
N ILE A 403 -37.80 2.14 -11.17
CA ILE A 403 -37.12 2.08 -9.87
C ILE A 403 -37.94 1.26 -8.85
N GLY A 404 -39.28 1.41 -8.93
CA GLY A 404 -40.18 0.62 -8.06
C GLY A 404 -40.14 -0.88 -8.31
N ASP A 405 -39.64 -1.31 -9.45
CA ASP A 405 -39.56 -2.71 -9.87
C ASP A 405 -38.18 -3.35 -9.67
N LEU A 406 -37.16 -2.58 -9.20
CA LEU A 406 -35.84 -3.11 -8.90
C LEU A 406 -35.91 -4.21 -7.82
N PRO A 407 -35.49 -5.46 -8.13
CA PRO A 407 -35.81 -6.61 -7.29
C PRO A 407 -35.07 -6.68 -5.96
N HIS A 408 -33.88 -6.12 -5.89
CA HIS A 408 -32.96 -6.22 -4.75
C HIS A 408 -32.69 -4.89 -4.05
N LEU A 409 -33.47 -3.84 -4.35
CA LEU A 409 -33.25 -2.52 -3.76
C LEU A 409 -33.59 -2.54 -2.27
N GLU A 410 -32.57 -2.30 -1.43
CA GLU A 410 -32.64 -2.28 0.02
C GLU A 410 -32.67 -0.85 0.58
N LYS A 411 -32.07 0.10 -0.16
CA LYS A 411 -32.00 1.50 0.26
C LYS A 411 -32.13 2.43 -0.90
N LEU A 412 -33.10 3.36 -0.78
CA LEU A 412 -33.30 4.49 -1.71
C LEU A 412 -33.28 5.79 -0.93
N ASP A 413 -32.33 6.67 -1.24
CA ASP A 413 -32.24 7.96 -0.57
C ASP A 413 -32.47 9.10 -1.57
N LEU A 414 -33.56 9.86 -1.36
CA LEU A 414 -34.04 10.92 -2.25
C LEU A 414 -34.06 12.31 -1.57
N ARG A 415 -33.58 12.40 -0.34
CA ARG A 415 -33.61 13.65 0.43
C ARG A 415 -32.99 14.81 -0.35
N TRP A 416 -33.53 16.00 -0.14
CA TRP A 416 -33.08 17.23 -0.81
C TRP A 416 -33.21 17.23 -2.34
N ASN A 417 -34.29 16.58 -2.86
CA ASN A 417 -34.75 16.71 -4.23
C ASN A 417 -35.96 17.66 -4.32
N LYS A 418 -36.57 17.79 -5.50
CA LYS A 418 -37.70 18.66 -5.75
C LYS A 418 -38.94 17.86 -6.19
N LEU A 419 -39.11 16.65 -5.64
CA LEU A 419 -40.24 15.77 -6.04
C LEU A 419 -41.58 16.47 -5.83
N SER A 420 -42.38 16.54 -6.89
CA SER A 420 -43.72 17.17 -6.90
C SER A 420 -44.76 16.28 -6.20
N SER A 421 -44.54 14.99 -6.15
CA SER A 421 -45.42 14.00 -5.50
C SER A 421 -44.66 12.75 -5.12
N VAL A 422 -45.13 12.04 -4.09
CA VAL A 422 -44.63 10.73 -3.71
C VAL A 422 -45.20 9.68 -4.67
N PRO A 423 -44.38 8.94 -5.43
CA PRO A 423 -44.87 7.89 -6.33
C PRO A 423 -45.62 6.77 -5.61
N ALA A 424 -46.70 6.29 -6.17
CA ALA A 424 -47.54 5.25 -5.56
C ALA A 424 -46.77 3.93 -5.33
N TRP A 425 -45.71 3.69 -6.10
CA TRP A 425 -44.88 2.48 -5.98
C TRP A 425 -43.89 2.49 -4.78
N PHE A 426 -43.73 3.62 -4.07
CA PHE A 426 -42.89 3.64 -2.85
C PHE A 426 -43.39 2.65 -1.82
N ARG A 427 -44.69 2.56 -1.60
CA ARG A 427 -45.29 1.61 -0.69
C ARG A 427 -44.89 0.15 -1.00
N ARG A 428 -44.81 -0.21 -2.29
CA ARG A 428 -44.37 -1.55 -2.72
C ARG A 428 -42.91 -1.84 -2.38
N LEU A 429 -42.02 -0.80 -2.43
CA LEU A 429 -40.64 -0.94 -2.03
C LEU A 429 -40.51 -1.17 -0.52
N GLU A 430 -41.24 -0.38 0.28
CA GLU A 430 -41.24 -0.49 1.75
C GLU A 430 -41.81 -1.87 2.20
N GLU A 431 -42.88 -2.33 1.56
CA GLU A 431 -43.47 -3.66 1.80
C GLU A 431 -42.48 -4.80 1.49
N ARG A 432 -41.52 -4.60 0.60
CA ARG A 432 -40.44 -5.53 0.30
C ARG A 432 -39.21 -5.37 1.23
N GLY A 433 -39.26 -4.46 2.18
CA GLY A 433 -38.19 -4.21 3.14
C GLY A 433 -37.17 -3.13 2.70
N CYS A 434 -37.39 -2.43 1.59
CA CYS A 434 -36.53 -1.33 1.17
C CYS A 434 -36.74 -0.11 2.07
N THR A 435 -35.64 0.45 2.57
CA THR A 435 -35.69 1.71 3.32
C THR A 435 -35.67 2.91 2.36
N VAL A 436 -36.75 3.69 2.33
CA VAL A 436 -36.90 4.88 1.48
C VAL A 436 -36.79 6.14 2.33
N TYR A 437 -35.84 7.03 1.98
CA TYR A 437 -35.71 8.36 2.59
C TYR A 437 -36.11 9.41 1.56
N ILE A 438 -37.00 10.34 1.97
CA ILE A 438 -37.54 11.44 1.13
C ILE A 438 -37.10 12.79 1.67
#